data_fee9b4b14128eb209b39c5da5b6a06b2
#
_entry.id   fee9b4b14128eb209b39c5da5b6a06b2
#
_cell.length_a   1.000
_cell.length_b   1.000
_cell.length_c   1.000
_cell.angle_alpha   90.00
_cell.angle_beta   90.00
_cell.angle_gamma   90.00
#
_symmetry.space_group_name_H-M   'P 1'
#
loop_
_entity.id
_entity.type
_entity.pdbx_description
1 polymer ?
#
loop_
_entity_poly.entity_id
_entity_poly.type
_entity_poly.pdbx_seq_one_letter_code
_entity_poly.pdbx_strand_id
1 'polypeptide(L)'
;MNLRTLPLALSIACAAATTTAFAGSNVLKAPDASHKVDLQQIRNATVKISYGATTFLIDPMLAKKGTYPGFENTYRSNLRNPLVDLTESPTEVISGVDAVIVTHTHLDHWDDAAQKALPKDIPLFTQHEEDAQLIRSQGFKNVRVLTDEAEFGGVKITKTGGQHGTDEMYAVPALAKPLGEAMGVVFQAPGYKTLYLAGDTIWRKEVDQAIEQYHPEVIVLNAGKAKMTGYEGAIIMGEEDVLRASQAAKNAKIVAVHMDAVNHMSLTREELRTYVKKQGIESRVDIPEDGASLEF
;
A
#
# COMPACT_ATOMS: atom_id res chain seq x y z
N MET A 1 -89.75 -37.10 44.54
CA MET A 1 -89.66 -36.95 43.10
C MET A 1 -88.16 -36.61 42.80
N ASN A 2 -87.39 -37.68 42.47
CA ASN A 2 -85.96 -37.56 42.31
C ASN A 2 -85.61 -37.59 40.82
N LEU A 3 -85.06 -36.60 40.27
CA LEU A 3 -84.45 -36.60 38.94
C LEU A 3 -82.96 -36.80 39.08
N ARG A 4 -82.48 -37.92 38.51
CA ARG A 4 -81.09 -38.26 38.40
C ARG A 4 -80.53 -37.59 37.15
N THR A 5 -79.50 -36.84 37.30
CA THR A 5 -78.68 -36.26 36.21
C THR A 5 -77.49 -37.22 35.97
N LEU A 6 -77.31 -37.69 34.74
CA LEU A 6 -76.11 -38.35 34.27
C LEU A 6 -75.03 -37.36 33.88
N PRO A 7 -73.76 -37.65 34.17
CA PRO A 7 -72.69 -36.82 33.64
C PRO A 7 -72.27 -37.28 32.23
N LEU A 8 -72.13 -36.31 31.32
CA LEU A 8 -71.59 -36.47 29.98
C LEU A 8 -70.05 -36.44 30.05
N ALA A 9 -69.40 -37.54 29.70
CA ALA A 9 -67.97 -37.61 29.64
C ALA A 9 -67.46 -37.00 28.30
N LEU A 10 -66.70 -35.94 28.37
CA LEU A 10 -66.06 -35.29 27.23
C LEU A 10 -64.65 -35.81 27.06
N SER A 11 -64.41 -36.59 26.01
CA SER A 11 -63.09 -37.15 25.65
C SER A 11 -62.31 -36.08 24.90
N ILE A 12 -61.26 -35.55 25.52
CA ILE A 12 -60.29 -34.66 24.87
C ILE A 12 -59.22 -35.53 24.19
N ALA A 13 -59.22 -35.56 22.86
CA ALA A 13 -58.16 -36.14 22.07
C ALA A 13 -56.97 -35.15 21.99
N CYS A 14 -55.88 -35.45 22.65
CA CYS A 14 -54.61 -34.75 22.48
C CYS A 14 -53.96 -35.13 21.16
N ALA A 15 -53.98 -34.27 20.17
CA ALA A 15 -53.18 -34.39 18.97
C ALA A 15 -51.75 -33.89 19.30
N ALA A 16 -50.81 -34.83 19.35
CA ALA A 16 -49.37 -34.51 19.46
C ALA A 16 -48.87 -34.00 18.12
N ALA A 17 -48.64 -32.70 18.03
CA ALA A 17 -47.92 -32.09 16.88
C ALA A 17 -46.42 -32.33 17.04
N THR A 18 -45.87 -33.24 16.25
CA THR A 18 -44.42 -33.40 16.10
C THR A 18 -43.87 -32.29 15.25
N THR A 19 -43.25 -31.29 15.88
CA THR A 19 -42.44 -30.30 15.20
C THR A 19 -41.10 -30.90 14.84
N THR A 20 -40.89 -31.25 13.57
CA THR A 20 -39.58 -31.56 13.00
C THR A 20 -38.79 -30.23 12.89
N ALA A 21 -37.87 -30.00 13.82
CA ALA A 21 -36.90 -28.96 13.72
C ALA A 21 -35.93 -29.31 12.58
N PHE A 22 -36.05 -28.61 11.46
CA PHE A 22 -34.97 -28.56 10.45
C PHE A 22 -33.80 -27.78 11.05
N ALA A 23 -32.81 -28.47 11.57
CA ALA A 23 -31.51 -27.92 11.85
C ALA A 23 -30.85 -27.58 10.50
N GLY A 24 -31.06 -26.37 9.99
CA GLY A 24 -30.27 -25.84 8.90
C GLY A 24 -28.84 -25.70 9.41
N SER A 25 -27.96 -26.62 9.03
CA SER A 25 -26.52 -26.42 9.18
C SER A 25 -26.13 -25.24 8.32
N ASN A 26 -25.96 -24.05 8.92
CA ASN A 26 -25.18 -22.97 8.34
C ASN A 26 -23.74 -23.46 8.25
N VAL A 27 -23.43 -24.17 7.16
CA VAL A 27 -22.06 -24.38 6.74
C VAL A 27 -21.57 -22.97 6.41
N LEU A 28 -20.78 -22.38 7.30
CA LEU A 28 -20.01 -21.20 6.99
C LEU A 28 -19.18 -21.58 5.76
N LYS A 29 -19.59 -21.04 4.60
CA LYS A 29 -18.84 -21.19 3.36
C LYS A 29 -17.46 -20.67 3.67
N ALA A 30 -16.42 -21.50 3.50
CA ALA A 30 -15.05 -21.07 3.59
C ALA A 30 -14.88 -19.81 2.71
N PRO A 31 -14.09 -18.81 3.11
CA PRO A 31 -13.87 -17.64 2.28
C PRO A 31 -13.52 -18.11 0.86
N ASP A 32 -14.23 -17.57 -0.11
CA ASP A 32 -14.03 -17.91 -1.52
C ASP A 32 -12.58 -17.52 -1.86
N ALA A 33 -11.77 -18.46 -2.30
CA ALA A 33 -10.34 -18.29 -2.61
C ALA A 33 -10.08 -17.36 -3.82
N SER A 34 -11.07 -16.58 -4.24
CA SER A 34 -11.03 -15.74 -5.44
C SER A 34 -10.71 -14.25 -5.18
N HIS A 35 -10.58 -13.83 -3.92
CA HIS A 35 -10.30 -12.44 -3.59
C HIS A 35 -8.78 -12.21 -3.51
N LYS A 36 -8.17 -11.99 -4.67
CA LYS A 36 -6.74 -11.77 -4.80
C LYS A 36 -6.41 -10.29 -4.86
N VAL A 37 -5.29 -9.93 -4.25
CA VAL A 37 -4.67 -8.63 -4.39
C VAL A 37 -3.54 -8.76 -5.41
N ASP A 38 -3.63 -8.01 -6.51
CA ASP A 38 -2.58 -7.95 -7.51
C ASP A 38 -1.72 -6.71 -7.26
N LEU A 39 -0.40 -6.87 -7.28
CA LEU A 39 0.57 -5.79 -7.22
C LEU A 39 1.51 -5.88 -8.40
N GLN A 40 1.57 -4.85 -9.24
CA GLN A 40 2.55 -4.72 -10.31
C GLN A 40 3.59 -3.67 -9.92
N GLN A 41 4.87 -4.06 -9.89
CA GLN A 41 5.99 -3.13 -9.81
C GLN A 41 6.17 -2.46 -11.17
N ILE A 42 5.90 -1.17 -11.26
CA ILE A 42 6.08 -0.43 -12.51
C ILE A 42 7.55 -0.01 -12.65
N ARG A 43 8.05 0.79 -11.73
CA ARG A 43 9.43 1.25 -11.61
C ARG A 43 9.58 2.13 -10.36
N ASN A 44 10.72 2.10 -9.68
CA ASN A 44 10.96 2.96 -8.53
C ASN A 44 9.93 2.70 -7.41
N ALA A 45 9.33 3.75 -6.85
CA ALA A 45 8.19 3.67 -5.93
C ALA A 45 6.85 3.49 -6.64
N THR A 46 6.80 3.57 -7.97
CA THR A 46 5.55 3.43 -8.73
C THR A 46 5.08 1.98 -8.73
N VAL A 47 3.95 1.73 -8.10
CA VAL A 47 3.27 0.43 -8.08
C VAL A 47 1.81 0.57 -8.49
N LYS A 48 1.26 -0.46 -9.13
CA LYS A 48 -0.17 -0.59 -9.41
C LYS A 48 -0.73 -1.68 -8.50
N ILE A 49 -1.79 -1.37 -7.75
CA ILE A 49 -2.41 -2.28 -6.78
C ILE A 49 -3.87 -2.45 -7.14
N SER A 50 -4.31 -3.69 -7.36
CA SER A 50 -5.70 -4.01 -7.67
C SER A 50 -6.36 -4.84 -6.58
N TYR A 51 -7.55 -4.41 -6.17
CA TYR A 51 -8.48 -5.10 -5.29
C TYR A 51 -9.76 -5.40 -6.08
N GLY A 52 -9.85 -6.59 -6.64
CA GLY A 52 -10.96 -6.96 -7.53
C GLY A 52 -11.06 -6.04 -8.72
N ALA A 53 -12.15 -5.26 -8.82
CA ALA A 53 -12.38 -4.35 -9.94
C ALA A 53 -11.77 -2.95 -9.73
N THR A 54 -11.15 -2.67 -8.59
CA THR A 54 -10.62 -1.32 -8.28
C THR A 54 -9.09 -1.33 -8.32
N THR A 55 -8.52 -0.48 -9.16
CA THR A 55 -7.08 -0.37 -9.37
C THR A 55 -6.56 1.01 -9.00
N PHE A 56 -5.57 1.03 -8.12
CA PHE A 56 -4.84 2.21 -7.67
C PHE A 56 -3.45 2.27 -8.33
N LEU A 57 -3.05 3.46 -8.79
CA LEU A 57 -1.67 3.75 -9.18
C LEU A 57 -1.03 4.61 -8.09
N ILE A 58 0.07 4.11 -7.52
CA ILE A 58 0.76 4.76 -6.43
C ILE A 58 2.02 5.43 -6.95
N ASP A 59 2.26 6.68 -6.54
CA ASP A 59 3.50 7.43 -6.76
C ASP A 59 4.04 7.37 -8.20
N PRO A 60 3.25 7.84 -9.21
CA PRO A 60 3.63 7.67 -10.60
C PRO A 60 4.80 8.58 -11.01
N MET A 61 5.95 7.94 -11.31
CA MET A 61 7.11 8.52 -11.99
C MET A 61 7.20 7.90 -13.38
N LEU A 62 6.73 8.61 -14.42
CA LEU A 62 6.52 8.04 -15.77
C LEU A 62 7.47 8.59 -16.85
N ALA A 63 8.43 9.43 -16.49
CA ALA A 63 9.39 10.00 -17.44
C ALA A 63 10.34 8.93 -18.02
N LYS A 64 10.87 9.20 -19.20
CA LYS A 64 11.93 8.41 -19.83
C LYS A 64 13.23 8.50 -19.03
N LYS A 65 14.05 7.48 -19.15
CA LYS A 65 15.42 7.47 -18.61
C LYS A 65 16.15 8.79 -18.88
N GLY A 66 16.84 9.31 -17.87
CA GLY A 66 17.70 10.46 -17.96
C GLY A 66 17.00 11.83 -18.15
N THR A 67 15.66 11.89 -17.98
CA THR A 67 14.89 13.14 -18.17
C THR A 67 15.29 14.23 -17.20
N TYR A 68 15.49 13.91 -15.93
CA TYR A 68 15.77 14.87 -14.86
C TYR A 68 17.23 14.83 -14.42
N PRO A 69 17.80 15.92 -13.88
CA PRO A 69 19.07 15.86 -13.17
C PRO A 69 18.97 14.92 -11.97
N GLY A 70 20.09 14.45 -11.46
CA GLY A 70 20.13 13.75 -10.17
C GLY A 70 19.74 14.69 -9.04
N PHE A 71 19.22 14.16 -7.95
CA PHE A 71 18.90 14.94 -6.77
C PHE A 71 20.19 15.51 -6.16
N GLU A 72 20.21 16.82 -5.98
CA GLU A 72 21.38 17.52 -5.44
C GLU A 72 21.65 17.11 -3.98
N ASN A 73 22.90 17.13 -3.58
CA ASN A 73 23.35 16.75 -2.22
C ASN A 73 22.96 15.33 -1.80
N THR A 74 22.76 14.43 -2.79
CA THR A 74 22.48 13.02 -2.54
C THR A 74 23.53 12.09 -3.16
N TYR A 75 23.51 10.84 -2.80
CA TYR A 75 24.41 9.82 -3.35
C TYR A 75 24.27 9.77 -4.88
N ARG A 76 25.40 9.70 -5.61
CA ARG A 76 25.47 9.68 -7.08
C ARG A 76 24.70 10.79 -7.80
N SER A 77 24.66 12.00 -7.24
CA SER A 77 23.92 13.15 -7.78
C SER A 77 24.32 13.59 -9.21
N ASN A 78 25.46 13.09 -9.72
CA ASN A 78 25.90 13.28 -11.10
C ASN A 78 25.10 12.45 -12.13
N LEU A 79 24.34 11.43 -11.69
CA LEU A 79 23.52 10.61 -12.56
C LEU A 79 22.16 11.24 -12.79
N ARG A 80 21.64 11.10 -14.02
CA ARG A 80 20.32 11.65 -14.38
C ARG A 80 19.20 10.66 -14.15
N ASN A 81 18.12 11.13 -13.55
CA ASN A 81 16.94 10.35 -13.22
C ASN A 81 15.89 10.33 -14.34
N PRO A 82 15.08 9.27 -14.49
CA PRO A 82 15.30 7.93 -13.93
C PRO A 82 16.55 7.26 -14.54
N LEU A 83 17.14 6.30 -13.82
CA LEU A 83 18.34 5.56 -14.29
C LEU A 83 18.01 4.47 -15.33
N VAL A 84 16.75 4.05 -15.37
CA VAL A 84 16.22 2.98 -16.23
C VAL A 84 14.95 3.45 -16.93
N ASP A 85 14.63 2.85 -18.08
CA ASP A 85 13.36 3.10 -18.76
C ASP A 85 12.20 2.32 -18.11
N LEU A 86 10.97 2.74 -18.39
CA LEU A 86 9.78 1.95 -18.10
C LEU A 86 9.78 0.69 -19.00
N THR A 87 9.23 -0.40 -18.50
CA THR A 87 8.99 -1.63 -19.28
C THR A 87 7.73 -1.52 -20.15
N GLU A 88 6.82 -0.62 -19.79
CA GLU A 88 5.58 -0.30 -20.48
C GLU A 88 5.52 1.19 -20.81
N SER A 89 4.72 1.58 -21.81
CA SER A 89 4.50 3.01 -22.08
C SER A 89 3.68 3.67 -20.94
N PRO A 90 3.80 4.99 -20.72
CA PRO A 90 2.94 5.69 -19.76
C PRO A 90 1.44 5.45 -19.97
N THR A 91 1.00 5.30 -21.22
CA THR A 91 -0.40 5.02 -21.56
C THR A 91 -0.83 3.63 -21.10
N GLU A 92 0.03 2.63 -21.23
CA GLU A 92 -0.22 1.27 -20.73
C GLU A 92 -0.25 1.24 -19.21
N VAL A 93 0.70 1.93 -18.55
CA VAL A 93 0.75 2.05 -17.09
C VAL A 93 -0.55 2.63 -16.52
N ILE A 94 -1.10 3.71 -17.11
CA ILE A 94 -2.32 4.37 -16.61
C ILE A 94 -3.61 3.67 -17.06
N SER A 95 -3.52 2.70 -17.97
CA SER A 95 -4.71 1.97 -18.46
C SER A 95 -5.36 1.18 -17.30
N GLY A 96 -6.68 1.32 -17.16
CA GLY A 96 -7.47 0.64 -16.13
C GLY A 96 -7.24 1.14 -14.72
N VAL A 97 -6.59 2.29 -14.55
CA VAL A 97 -6.43 2.93 -13.22
C VAL A 97 -7.69 3.70 -12.86
N ASP A 98 -8.27 3.40 -11.70
CA ASP A 98 -9.48 4.06 -11.19
C ASP A 98 -9.16 5.25 -10.27
N ALA A 99 -8.04 5.19 -9.55
CA ALA A 99 -7.58 6.28 -8.69
C ALA A 99 -6.04 6.31 -8.59
N VAL A 100 -5.51 7.48 -8.28
CA VAL A 100 -4.09 7.70 -8.02
C VAL A 100 -3.90 8.03 -6.53
N ILE A 101 -2.83 7.51 -5.92
CA ILE A 101 -2.39 7.92 -4.59
C ILE A 101 -0.98 8.48 -4.72
N VAL A 102 -0.78 9.71 -4.26
CA VAL A 102 0.52 10.37 -4.19
C VAL A 102 0.89 10.48 -2.71
N THR A 103 1.83 9.66 -2.27
CA THR A 103 2.26 9.61 -0.86
C THR A 103 2.94 10.91 -0.44
N HIS A 104 3.68 11.53 -1.36
CA HIS A 104 4.25 12.87 -1.27
C HIS A 104 4.68 13.35 -2.67
N THR A 105 4.98 14.63 -2.82
CA THR A 105 5.18 15.25 -4.13
C THR A 105 6.64 15.39 -4.57
N HIS A 106 7.56 14.56 -4.05
CA HIS A 106 8.91 14.50 -4.61
C HIS A 106 8.88 14.04 -6.06
N LEU A 107 9.86 14.48 -6.85
CA LEU A 107 9.90 14.26 -8.30
C LEU A 107 9.93 12.77 -8.69
N ASP A 108 10.45 11.91 -7.85
CA ASP A 108 10.49 10.47 -8.06
C ASP A 108 9.21 9.72 -7.61
N HIS A 109 8.22 10.46 -7.05
CA HIS A 109 6.88 9.98 -6.70
C HIS A 109 5.77 10.67 -7.49
N TRP A 110 6.02 11.89 -7.99
CA TRP A 110 5.05 12.68 -8.75
C TRP A 110 5.72 13.53 -9.82
N ASP A 111 5.99 12.97 -10.98
CA ASP A 111 6.74 13.65 -12.03
C ASP A 111 5.86 14.34 -13.10
N ASP A 112 6.49 15.24 -13.87
CA ASP A 112 5.83 15.96 -14.97
C ASP A 112 5.24 15.04 -16.04
N ALA A 113 5.84 13.87 -16.25
CA ALA A 113 5.36 12.91 -17.25
C ALA A 113 4.05 12.27 -16.78
N ALA A 114 3.93 11.90 -15.51
CA ALA A 114 2.69 11.43 -14.90
C ALA A 114 1.61 12.51 -14.94
N GLN A 115 1.98 13.76 -14.57
CA GLN A 115 1.05 14.90 -14.65
C GLN A 115 0.49 15.10 -16.05
N LYS A 116 1.28 14.90 -17.09
CA LYS A 116 0.84 15.04 -18.51
C LYS A 116 0.03 13.85 -18.99
N ALA A 117 0.35 12.65 -18.56
CA ALA A 117 -0.28 11.41 -19.02
C ALA A 117 -1.65 11.17 -18.38
N LEU A 118 -1.80 11.50 -17.10
CA LEU A 118 -3.01 11.21 -16.32
C LEU A 118 -4.19 12.13 -16.72
N PRO A 119 -5.42 11.58 -16.81
CA PRO A 119 -6.64 12.36 -16.95
C PRO A 119 -6.81 13.35 -15.80
N LYS A 120 -7.19 14.60 -16.11
CA LYS A 120 -7.27 15.67 -15.10
C LYS A 120 -8.46 15.56 -14.14
N ASP A 121 -9.39 14.68 -14.42
CA ASP A 121 -10.56 14.35 -13.60
C ASP A 121 -10.42 13.05 -12.81
N ILE A 122 -9.28 12.33 -12.97
CA ILE A 122 -9.01 11.11 -12.22
C ILE A 122 -9.07 11.38 -10.70
N PRO A 123 -9.74 10.53 -9.90
CA PRO A 123 -9.67 10.61 -8.45
C PRO A 123 -8.22 10.47 -7.97
N LEU A 124 -7.77 11.43 -7.15
CA LEU A 124 -6.41 11.48 -6.65
C LEU A 124 -6.40 11.76 -5.14
N PHE A 125 -5.65 10.96 -4.38
CA PHE A 125 -5.48 11.09 -2.95
C PHE A 125 -4.08 11.58 -2.61
N THR A 126 -3.95 12.51 -1.67
CA THR A 126 -2.68 13.05 -1.18
C THR A 126 -2.65 13.08 0.34
N GLN A 127 -1.45 13.28 0.90
CA GLN A 127 -1.24 13.24 2.34
C GLN A 127 -1.75 14.46 3.10
N HIS A 128 -1.73 15.66 2.51
CA HIS A 128 -2.13 16.92 3.15
C HIS A 128 -2.55 17.99 2.12
N GLU A 129 -3.05 19.12 2.64
CA GLU A 129 -3.62 20.16 1.78
C GLU A 129 -2.56 20.90 0.93
N GLU A 130 -1.29 20.98 1.38
CA GLU A 130 -0.22 21.61 0.59
C GLU A 130 0.02 20.84 -0.71
N ASP A 131 0.16 19.52 -0.65
CA ASP A 131 0.28 18.68 -1.84
C ASP A 131 -0.98 18.73 -2.69
N ALA A 132 -2.17 18.75 -2.06
CA ALA A 132 -3.42 18.86 -2.79
C ALA A 132 -3.52 20.16 -3.58
N GLN A 133 -3.11 21.29 -3.01
CA GLN A 133 -3.08 22.60 -3.69
C GLN A 133 -2.08 22.60 -4.85
N LEU A 134 -0.89 22.03 -4.65
CA LEU A 134 0.10 21.87 -5.72
C LEU A 134 -0.50 21.07 -6.89
N ILE A 135 -1.08 19.90 -6.62
CA ILE A 135 -1.64 19.01 -7.65
C ILE A 135 -2.86 19.67 -8.33
N ARG A 136 -3.72 20.38 -7.59
CA ARG A 136 -4.82 21.17 -8.18
C ARG A 136 -4.28 22.28 -9.09
N SER A 137 -3.18 22.95 -8.72
CA SER A 137 -2.55 23.97 -9.56
C SER A 137 -2.02 23.42 -10.89
N GLN A 138 -1.73 22.10 -10.95
CA GLN A 138 -1.34 21.36 -12.15
C GLN A 138 -2.55 20.92 -13.01
N GLY A 139 -3.76 21.36 -12.64
CA GLY A 139 -4.99 21.18 -13.39
C GLY A 139 -5.84 19.96 -13.00
N PHE A 140 -5.48 19.22 -11.97
CA PHE A 140 -6.28 18.08 -11.48
C PHE A 140 -7.49 18.58 -10.70
N LYS A 141 -8.69 18.02 -11.00
CA LYS A 141 -9.97 18.53 -10.50
C LYS A 141 -10.53 17.73 -9.34
N ASN A 142 -10.16 16.45 -9.20
CA ASN A 142 -10.72 15.54 -8.19
C ASN A 142 -9.63 15.12 -7.19
N VAL A 143 -9.04 16.11 -6.51
CA VAL A 143 -7.97 15.88 -5.52
C VAL A 143 -8.55 15.91 -4.11
N ARG A 144 -8.30 14.85 -3.36
CA ARG A 144 -8.78 14.60 -2.00
C ARG A 144 -7.60 14.45 -1.05
N VAL A 145 -7.68 15.08 0.10
CA VAL A 145 -6.71 14.85 1.18
C VAL A 145 -7.14 13.63 1.98
N LEU A 146 -6.23 12.67 2.12
CA LEU A 146 -6.41 11.53 3.00
C LEU A 146 -5.94 11.92 4.40
N THR A 147 -6.87 12.42 5.22
CA THR A 147 -6.57 12.85 6.60
C THR A 147 -6.35 11.65 7.52
N ASP A 148 -7.31 10.72 7.54
CA ASP A 148 -7.25 9.48 8.31
C ASP A 148 -7.59 8.29 7.41
N GLU A 149 -8.85 8.17 6.98
CA GLU A 149 -9.33 7.09 6.11
C GLU A 149 -10.32 7.61 5.05
N ALA A 150 -10.40 6.87 3.95
CA ALA A 150 -11.39 7.06 2.90
C ALA A 150 -11.82 5.71 2.34
N GLU A 151 -12.98 5.67 1.69
CA GLU A 151 -13.43 4.51 0.92
C GLU A 151 -13.48 4.88 -0.56
N PHE A 152 -12.95 4.00 -1.40
CA PHE A 152 -12.99 4.15 -2.85
C PHE A 152 -13.13 2.78 -3.52
N GLY A 153 -14.17 2.62 -4.35
CA GLY A 153 -14.42 1.37 -5.08
C GLY A 153 -14.58 0.12 -4.19
N GLY A 154 -15.12 0.28 -2.96
CA GLY A 154 -15.25 -0.80 -1.98
C GLY A 154 -13.95 -1.14 -1.23
N VAL A 155 -12.89 -0.35 -1.45
CA VAL A 155 -11.61 -0.48 -0.75
C VAL A 155 -11.48 0.66 0.25
N LYS A 156 -11.27 0.32 1.52
CA LYS A 156 -10.89 1.27 2.55
C LYS A 156 -9.40 1.54 2.43
N ILE A 157 -9.05 2.81 2.33
CA ILE A 157 -7.67 3.31 2.34
C ILE A 157 -7.45 4.13 3.61
N THR A 158 -6.42 3.81 4.38
CA THR A 158 -6.13 4.46 5.66
C THR A 158 -4.71 5.01 5.64
N LYS A 159 -4.57 6.30 5.97
CA LYS A 159 -3.27 6.96 6.08
C LYS A 159 -2.52 6.45 7.30
N THR A 160 -1.21 6.21 7.14
CA THR A 160 -0.29 5.99 8.25
C THR A 160 0.78 7.07 8.27
N GLY A 161 1.39 7.28 9.44
CA GLY A 161 2.52 8.19 9.58
C GLY A 161 3.83 7.54 9.13
N GLY A 162 4.84 8.39 8.99
CA GLY A 162 6.22 8.04 8.69
C GLY A 162 7.14 9.25 8.82
N GLN A 163 8.43 9.07 8.54
CA GLN A 163 9.40 10.16 8.49
C GLN A 163 10.47 9.85 7.45
N HIS A 164 10.64 10.78 6.52
CA HIS A 164 11.56 10.66 5.40
C HIS A 164 12.98 11.13 5.77
N GLY A 165 13.63 10.42 6.68
CA GLY A 165 14.96 10.71 7.20
C GLY A 165 15.07 10.64 8.72
N THR A 166 16.29 10.86 9.24
CA THR A 166 16.57 10.73 10.68
C THR A 166 16.16 11.98 11.46
N ASP A 167 16.02 11.84 12.79
CA ASP A 167 15.69 12.98 13.68
C ASP A 167 16.75 14.07 13.61
N GLU A 168 18.02 13.70 13.42
CA GLU A 168 19.13 14.64 13.25
C GLU A 168 18.99 15.47 11.97
N MET A 169 18.51 14.86 10.87
CA MET A 169 18.24 15.58 9.62
C MET A 169 17.07 16.56 9.80
N TYR A 170 16.01 16.15 10.49
CA TYR A 170 14.85 17.02 10.78
C TYR A 170 15.17 18.13 11.78
N ALA A 171 16.18 17.98 12.61
CA ALA A 171 16.68 19.06 13.49
C ALA A 171 17.35 20.21 12.71
N VAL A 172 17.68 20.00 11.42
CA VAL A 172 18.27 21.00 10.52
C VAL A 172 17.19 21.54 9.58
N PRO A 173 16.70 22.79 9.76
CA PRO A 173 15.57 23.31 8.97
C PRO A 173 15.81 23.30 7.45
N ALA A 174 17.05 23.47 6.99
CA ALA A 174 17.42 23.42 5.58
C ALA A 174 17.28 22.01 4.97
N LEU A 175 17.24 20.95 5.78
CA LEU A 175 16.99 19.57 5.38
C LEU A 175 15.56 19.16 5.63
N ALA A 176 14.99 19.53 6.78
CA ALA A 176 13.63 19.17 7.15
C ALA A 176 12.61 19.62 6.08
N LYS A 177 12.78 20.82 5.54
CA LYS A 177 11.89 21.35 4.52
C LYS A 177 11.91 20.55 3.21
N PRO A 178 13.05 20.25 2.55
CA PRO A 178 13.08 19.44 1.34
C PRO A 178 12.75 17.94 1.59
N LEU A 179 13.02 17.39 2.77
CA LEU A 179 12.59 16.04 3.12
C LEU A 179 11.07 15.96 3.26
N GLY A 180 10.45 17.00 3.83
CA GLY A 180 9.00 17.12 3.94
C GLY A 180 8.36 16.03 4.78
N GLU A 181 7.10 15.73 4.50
CA GLU A 181 6.35 14.63 5.08
C GLU A 181 6.09 13.57 4.02
N ALA A 182 5.97 12.31 4.42
CA ALA A 182 5.55 11.22 3.56
C ALA A 182 4.59 10.31 4.32
N MET A 183 3.52 9.88 3.67
CA MET A 183 2.56 8.96 4.26
C MET A 183 2.77 7.54 3.78
N GLY A 184 2.40 6.57 4.65
CA GLY A 184 2.06 5.22 4.22
C GLY A 184 0.56 5.07 4.04
N VAL A 185 0.15 3.96 3.44
CA VAL A 185 -1.27 3.65 3.17
C VAL A 185 -1.58 2.20 3.47
N VAL A 186 -2.64 1.95 4.22
CA VAL A 186 -3.20 0.61 4.43
C VAL A 186 -4.43 0.44 3.56
N PHE A 187 -4.49 -0.67 2.82
CA PHE A 187 -5.61 -1.06 1.97
C PHE A 187 -6.33 -2.25 2.60
N GLN A 188 -7.64 -2.14 2.72
CA GLN A 188 -8.50 -3.20 3.25
C GLN A 188 -9.79 -3.31 2.42
N ALA A 189 -10.19 -4.54 2.10
CA ALA A 189 -11.49 -4.83 1.51
C ALA A 189 -12.01 -6.17 2.05
N PRO A 190 -13.33 -6.35 2.17
CA PRO A 190 -13.89 -7.60 2.70
C PRO A 190 -13.46 -8.81 1.88
N GLY A 191 -12.85 -9.80 2.54
CA GLY A 191 -12.37 -11.04 1.90
C GLY A 191 -10.99 -10.95 1.23
N TYR A 192 -10.38 -9.78 1.16
CA TYR A 192 -9.03 -9.58 0.62
C TYR A 192 -7.99 -9.49 1.75
N LYS A 193 -6.75 -9.79 1.42
CA LYS A 193 -5.63 -9.56 2.33
C LYS A 193 -5.44 -8.06 2.60
N THR A 194 -5.16 -7.72 3.85
CA THR A 194 -4.74 -6.36 4.21
C THR A 194 -3.34 -6.10 3.66
N LEU A 195 -3.19 -5.03 2.87
CA LEU A 195 -1.90 -4.58 2.36
C LEU A 195 -1.52 -3.26 3.02
N TYR A 196 -0.29 -3.16 3.51
CA TYR A 196 0.33 -1.93 4.02
C TYR A 196 1.49 -1.51 3.13
N LEU A 197 1.38 -0.33 2.52
CA LEU A 197 2.46 0.34 1.79
C LEU A 197 3.04 1.40 2.73
N ALA A 198 4.31 1.26 3.13
CA ALA A 198 4.93 2.12 4.14
C ALA A 198 5.29 3.52 3.60
N GLY A 199 5.51 3.66 2.29
CA GLY A 199 5.97 4.90 1.66
C GLY A 199 7.44 5.21 2.00
N ASP A 200 7.85 6.46 1.76
CA ASP A 200 9.21 6.92 2.03
C ASP A 200 9.37 7.28 3.51
N THR A 201 9.72 6.28 4.29
CA THR A 201 9.98 6.42 5.72
C THR A 201 11.20 5.59 6.13
N ILE A 202 11.93 6.04 7.14
CA ILE A 202 12.79 5.15 7.92
C ILE A 202 11.93 4.33 8.88
N TRP A 203 12.49 3.30 9.52
CA TRP A 203 11.72 2.57 10.53
C TRP A 203 11.46 3.42 11.77
N ARG A 204 10.18 3.64 12.06
CA ARG A 204 9.71 4.44 13.19
C ARG A 204 8.56 3.74 13.92
N LYS A 205 8.18 4.29 15.06
CA LYS A 205 7.03 3.80 15.85
C LYS A 205 5.72 3.73 15.06
N GLU A 206 5.54 4.64 14.08
CA GLU A 206 4.37 4.67 13.21
C GLU A 206 4.26 3.41 12.36
N VAL A 207 5.40 2.85 11.93
CA VAL A 207 5.47 1.57 11.20
C VAL A 207 5.10 0.40 12.12
N ASP A 208 5.67 0.36 13.34
CA ASP A 208 5.32 -0.65 14.34
C ASP A 208 3.82 -0.58 14.68
N GLN A 209 3.27 0.62 14.87
CA GLN A 209 1.84 0.85 15.13
C GLN A 209 0.94 0.39 13.97
N ALA A 210 1.31 0.68 12.72
CA ALA A 210 0.56 0.23 11.55
C ALA A 210 0.53 -1.30 11.46
N ILE A 211 1.65 -1.97 11.68
CA ILE A 211 1.74 -3.44 11.70
C ILE A 211 0.88 -4.02 12.84
N GLU A 212 0.96 -3.45 14.04
CA GLU A 212 0.21 -3.91 15.22
C GLU A 212 -1.29 -3.67 15.08
N GLN A 213 -1.69 -2.52 14.54
CA GLN A 213 -3.10 -2.14 14.43
C GLN A 213 -3.83 -2.85 13.29
N TYR A 214 -3.20 -2.96 12.11
CA TYR A 214 -3.87 -3.43 10.91
C TYR A 214 -3.55 -4.89 10.56
N HIS A 215 -2.57 -5.52 11.22
CA HIS A 215 -2.14 -6.89 11.00
C HIS A 215 -1.99 -7.22 9.50
N PRO A 216 -1.21 -6.45 8.73
CA PRO A 216 -1.12 -6.63 7.29
C PRO A 216 -0.56 -8.00 6.93
N GLU A 217 -1.13 -8.59 5.88
CA GLU A 217 -0.69 -9.86 5.31
C GLU A 217 0.28 -9.64 4.14
N VAL A 218 0.31 -8.40 3.60
CA VAL A 218 1.27 -7.93 2.60
C VAL A 218 1.82 -6.58 3.06
N ILE A 219 3.15 -6.43 3.10
CA ILE A 219 3.81 -5.17 3.47
C ILE A 219 4.74 -4.76 2.33
N VAL A 220 4.50 -3.59 1.76
CA VAL A 220 5.33 -3.00 0.69
C VAL A 220 6.24 -1.95 1.31
N LEU A 221 7.54 -2.12 1.14
CA LEU A 221 8.59 -1.25 1.69
C LEU A 221 9.36 -0.57 0.57
N ASN A 222 9.50 0.76 0.65
CA ASN A 222 10.46 1.53 -0.13
C ASN A 222 11.84 1.31 0.48
N ALA A 223 12.60 0.34 -0.06
CA ALA A 223 13.77 -0.27 0.59
C ALA A 223 15.12 0.09 -0.04
N GLY A 224 15.18 1.13 -0.89
CA GLY A 224 16.38 1.50 -1.63
C GLY A 224 17.50 2.12 -0.80
N LYS A 225 17.34 2.29 0.52
CA LYS A 225 18.34 2.87 1.43
C LYS A 225 18.92 4.19 0.90
N ALA A 226 18.01 5.11 0.52
CA ALA A 226 18.36 6.40 -0.07
C ALA A 226 19.24 7.23 0.87
N LYS A 227 20.27 7.89 0.32
CA LYS A 227 21.29 8.61 1.10
C LYS A 227 21.49 10.05 0.67
N MET A 228 21.66 10.91 1.66
CA MET A 228 22.16 12.28 1.50
C MET A 228 23.68 12.33 1.70
N THR A 229 24.37 13.17 0.93
CA THR A 229 25.81 13.37 1.07
C THR A 229 26.12 14.17 2.34
N GLY A 230 27.07 13.69 3.13
CA GLY A 230 27.52 14.38 4.36
C GLY A 230 26.64 14.13 5.59
N TYR A 231 25.67 13.22 5.50
CA TYR A 231 24.84 12.81 6.61
C TYR A 231 24.91 11.30 6.83
N GLU A 232 24.91 10.89 8.10
CA GLU A 232 24.80 9.50 8.48
C GLU A 232 23.36 9.02 8.40
N GLY A 233 23.18 7.72 8.15
CA GLY A 233 21.88 7.08 8.02
C GLY A 233 21.30 7.19 6.61
N ALA A 234 20.12 6.63 6.47
CA ALA A 234 19.32 6.66 5.24
C ALA A 234 18.07 7.53 5.45
N ILE A 235 17.45 7.96 4.36
CA ILE A 235 16.20 8.73 4.42
C ILE A 235 14.96 7.85 4.15
N ILE A 236 15.16 6.60 3.70
CA ILE A 236 14.14 5.55 3.60
C ILE A 236 14.71 4.22 4.11
N MET A 237 13.86 3.21 4.20
CA MET A 237 14.22 1.88 4.67
C MET A 237 15.31 1.21 3.83
N GLY A 238 15.99 0.23 4.42
CA GLY A 238 17.01 -0.60 3.80
C GLY A 238 16.86 -2.08 4.16
N GLU A 239 17.93 -2.84 3.94
CA GLU A 239 17.95 -4.29 4.12
C GLU A 239 17.63 -4.74 5.56
N GLU A 240 18.08 -3.98 6.57
CA GLU A 240 17.82 -4.29 7.97
C GLU A 240 16.33 -4.09 8.32
N ASP A 241 15.68 -3.12 7.68
CA ASP A 241 14.25 -2.87 7.87
C ASP A 241 13.39 -3.94 7.21
N VAL A 242 13.83 -4.50 6.06
CA VAL A 242 13.20 -5.67 5.44
C VAL A 242 13.26 -6.88 6.37
N LEU A 243 14.39 -7.13 7.03
CA LEU A 243 14.51 -8.16 8.05
C LEU A 243 13.59 -7.88 9.23
N ARG A 244 13.59 -6.64 9.73
CA ARG A 244 12.75 -6.21 10.86
C ARG A 244 11.27 -6.39 10.55
N ALA A 245 10.79 -6.00 9.36
CA ALA A 245 9.42 -6.23 8.92
C ALA A 245 9.04 -7.71 8.93
N SER A 246 9.95 -8.57 8.45
CA SER A 246 9.74 -10.01 8.45
C SER A 246 9.63 -10.61 9.86
N GLN A 247 10.27 -9.99 10.85
CA GLN A 247 10.21 -10.40 12.25
C GLN A 247 8.97 -9.86 12.96
N ALA A 248 8.60 -8.60 12.68
CA ALA A 248 7.44 -7.93 13.27
C ALA A 248 6.11 -8.53 12.75
N ALA A 249 6.03 -8.88 11.47
CA ALA A 249 4.84 -9.44 10.83
C ALA A 249 5.13 -10.86 10.31
N LYS A 250 5.19 -11.84 11.22
CA LYS A 250 5.66 -13.22 10.92
C LYS A 250 4.86 -13.94 9.83
N ASN A 251 3.61 -13.58 9.61
CA ASN A 251 2.72 -14.20 8.62
C ASN A 251 2.61 -13.36 7.33
N ALA A 252 3.18 -12.17 7.29
CA ALA A 252 3.12 -11.31 6.12
C ALA A 252 4.13 -11.70 5.04
N LYS A 253 3.77 -11.43 3.79
CA LYS A 253 4.69 -11.28 2.67
C LYS A 253 5.24 -9.86 2.67
N ILE A 254 6.53 -9.71 2.47
CA ILE A 254 7.22 -8.43 2.37
C ILE A 254 7.57 -8.21 0.90
N VAL A 255 7.19 -7.08 0.34
CA VAL A 255 7.55 -6.67 -1.02
C VAL A 255 8.50 -5.48 -0.91
N ALA A 256 9.70 -5.61 -1.45
CA ALA A 256 10.69 -4.54 -1.44
C ALA A 256 10.74 -3.86 -2.82
N VAL A 257 10.48 -2.56 -2.84
CA VAL A 257 10.43 -1.70 -4.05
C VAL A 257 11.33 -0.47 -3.88
N HIS A 258 11.32 0.44 -4.83
CA HIS A 258 12.05 1.72 -4.80
C HIS A 258 13.57 1.53 -4.78
N MET A 259 14.07 0.68 -5.67
CA MET A 259 15.50 0.41 -5.87
C MET A 259 15.88 0.63 -7.33
N ASP A 260 17.18 0.82 -7.59
CA ASP A 260 17.85 0.85 -8.91
C ASP A 260 17.42 1.95 -9.89
N ALA A 261 16.31 2.66 -9.65
CA ALA A 261 15.71 3.56 -10.64
C ALA A 261 16.07 5.04 -10.48
N VAL A 262 16.53 5.48 -9.31
CA VAL A 262 16.95 6.87 -9.07
C VAL A 262 18.32 6.93 -8.41
N ASN A 263 19.01 8.07 -8.59
CA ASN A 263 20.43 8.20 -8.28
C ASN A 263 20.80 7.96 -6.82
N HIS A 264 19.94 8.34 -5.87
CA HIS A 264 20.30 8.34 -4.46
C HIS A 264 20.05 7.02 -3.71
N MET A 265 19.53 6.00 -4.38
CA MET A 265 19.42 4.65 -3.83
C MET A 265 20.80 4.04 -3.66
N SER A 266 21.11 3.58 -2.45
CA SER A 266 22.40 2.96 -2.12
C SER A 266 22.32 1.45 -1.95
N LEU A 267 21.12 0.88 -2.01
CA LEU A 267 20.88 -0.57 -2.00
C LEU A 267 20.24 -0.99 -3.33
N THR A 268 20.84 -1.99 -3.96
CA THR A 268 20.32 -2.60 -5.19
C THR A 268 19.45 -3.82 -4.88
N ARG A 269 18.58 -4.23 -5.84
CA ARG A 269 17.82 -5.49 -5.75
C ARG A 269 18.73 -6.71 -5.56
N GLU A 270 19.88 -6.75 -6.23
CA GLU A 270 20.84 -7.86 -6.14
C GLU A 270 21.46 -7.98 -4.73
N GLU A 271 21.89 -6.86 -4.17
CA GLU A 271 22.41 -6.80 -2.80
C GLU A 271 21.34 -7.21 -1.78
N LEU A 272 20.11 -6.72 -1.93
CA LEU A 272 19.00 -7.10 -1.06
C LEU A 272 18.67 -8.61 -1.17
N ARG A 273 18.65 -9.19 -2.39
CA ARG A 273 18.46 -10.65 -2.56
C ARG A 273 19.53 -11.44 -1.85
N THR A 274 20.80 -11.00 -1.94
CA THR A 274 21.92 -11.62 -1.25
C THR A 274 21.73 -11.56 0.28
N TYR A 275 21.31 -10.40 0.79
CA TYR A 275 21.05 -10.22 2.20
C TYR A 275 19.87 -11.08 2.70
N VAL A 276 18.75 -11.06 2.00
CA VAL A 276 17.54 -11.84 2.30
C VAL A 276 17.84 -13.34 2.36
N LYS A 277 18.62 -13.85 1.40
CA LYS A 277 19.10 -15.26 1.39
C LYS A 277 19.98 -15.57 2.59
N LYS A 278 20.93 -14.68 2.92
CA LYS A 278 21.80 -14.84 4.09
C LYS A 278 21.01 -14.88 5.40
N GLN A 279 19.88 -14.14 5.48
CA GLN A 279 19.01 -14.13 6.65
C GLN A 279 17.99 -15.29 6.68
N GLY A 280 17.89 -16.09 5.63
CA GLY A 280 16.97 -17.23 5.53
C GLY A 280 15.48 -16.82 5.48
N ILE A 281 15.20 -15.65 4.90
CA ILE A 281 13.83 -15.09 4.80
C ILE A 281 13.31 -14.98 3.37
N GLU A 282 14.01 -15.54 2.39
CA GLU A 282 13.67 -15.46 0.96
C GLU A 282 12.28 -15.99 0.61
N SER A 283 11.75 -16.94 1.37
CA SER A 283 10.41 -17.46 1.15
C SER A 283 9.28 -16.45 1.47
N ARG A 284 9.61 -15.37 2.17
CA ARG A 284 8.67 -14.35 2.61
C ARG A 284 8.93 -12.95 2.04
N VAL A 285 10.04 -12.77 1.33
CA VAL A 285 10.43 -11.48 0.77
C VAL A 285 10.45 -11.58 -0.75
N ASP A 286 9.58 -10.83 -1.39
CA ASP A 286 9.52 -10.67 -2.84
C ASP A 286 10.24 -9.36 -3.22
N ILE A 287 11.13 -9.43 -4.21
CA ILE A 287 11.92 -8.30 -4.73
C ILE A 287 11.68 -8.25 -6.24
N PRO A 288 10.54 -7.67 -6.67
CA PRO A 288 10.13 -7.71 -8.07
C PRO A 288 11.04 -6.86 -8.97
N GLU A 289 11.26 -7.34 -10.20
CA GLU A 289 11.81 -6.50 -11.28
C GLU A 289 10.77 -5.51 -11.76
N ASP A 290 11.22 -4.43 -12.44
CA ASP A 290 10.31 -3.48 -13.09
C ASP A 290 9.44 -4.20 -14.13
N GLY A 291 8.14 -3.96 -14.11
CA GLY A 291 7.12 -4.63 -14.92
C GLY A 291 6.56 -5.93 -14.32
N ALA A 292 7.18 -6.51 -13.30
CA ALA A 292 6.73 -7.76 -12.70
C ALA A 292 5.45 -7.60 -11.88
N SER A 293 4.59 -8.62 -11.94
CA SER A 293 3.34 -8.71 -11.17
C SER A 293 3.44 -9.81 -10.11
N LEU A 294 2.85 -9.54 -8.95
CA LEU A 294 2.71 -10.44 -7.82
C LEU A 294 1.22 -10.59 -7.48
N GLU A 295 0.82 -11.77 -7.02
CA GLU A 295 -0.54 -12.08 -6.61
C GLU A 295 -0.53 -12.62 -5.18
N PHE A 296 -1.44 -12.10 -4.35
CA PHE A 296 -1.52 -12.45 -2.92
C PHE A 296 -2.89 -12.95 -2.49
#